data_ab09ccb0a5f0d6475d37c602f89c1c61
#
_entry.id   ab09ccb0a5f0d6475d37c602f89c1c61
#
_cell.length_a   1.000
_cell.length_b   1.000
_cell.length_c   1.000
_cell.angle_alpha   90.00
_cell.angle_beta   90.00
_cell.angle_gamma   90.00
#
_symmetry.space_group_name_H-M   'P 1'
#
loop_
_entity.id
_entity.type
_entity.pdbx_description
1 polymer ?
#
loop_
_entity_poly.entity_id
_entity_poly.type
_entity_poly.pdbx_seq_one_letter_code
_entity_poly.pdbx_strand_id
1 'polypeptide(L)'
;MKRWFLLAAFAAAAAASAHHGWTEYDTDKPLQLNGTIQEAGYVQPHGWIRLKSAGKTWLVVLASPGRLDSRGLPRDRLAVGTSASVYGYPHRTRPDEMRAERITIGGKTTELR
;
A
#
# COMPACT_ATOMS: atom_id res chain seq x y z
N MET A 1 37.46 -17.64 11.50
CA MET A 1 37.67 -16.23 11.19
C MET A 1 36.92 -15.74 9.97
N LYS A 2 36.84 -16.53 8.92
CA LYS A 2 36.15 -16.14 7.67
C LYS A 2 34.61 -16.07 7.78
N ARG A 3 34.03 -16.60 8.83
CA ARG A 3 32.57 -16.67 9.02
C ARG A 3 31.92 -15.33 9.35
N TRP A 4 32.69 -14.37 9.79
CA TRP A 4 32.19 -13.09 10.27
C TRP A 4 31.64 -12.19 9.14
N PHE A 5 32.20 -12.34 7.94
CA PHE A 5 31.82 -11.51 6.79
C PHE A 5 30.45 -11.87 6.21
N LEU A 6 30.00 -13.11 6.40
CA LEU A 6 28.71 -13.56 5.88
C LEU A 6 27.51 -12.91 6.60
N LEU A 7 27.67 -12.67 7.90
CA LEU A 7 26.62 -12.02 8.71
C LEU A 7 26.40 -10.57 8.32
N ALA A 8 27.46 -9.85 8.01
CA ALA A 8 27.37 -8.45 7.59
C ALA A 8 26.65 -8.30 6.25
N ALA A 9 26.91 -9.19 5.30
CA ALA A 9 26.25 -9.17 3.98
C ALA A 9 24.76 -9.39 4.09
N PHE A 10 24.32 -10.28 4.97
CA PHE A 10 22.91 -10.58 5.17
C PHE A 10 22.15 -9.38 5.76
N ALA A 11 22.74 -8.68 6.72
CA ALA A 11 22.12 -7.50 7.32
C ALA A 11 21.96 -6.37 6.31
N ALA A 12 22.92 -6.19 5.41
CA ALA A 12 22.87 -5.17 4.36
C ALA A 12 21.73 -5.45 3.37
N ALA A 13 21.50 -6.71 2.99
CA ALA A 13 20.41 -7.09 2.08
C ALA A 13 19.03 -6.79 2.69
N ALA A 14 18.83 -7.08 3.97
CA ALA A 14 17.57 -6.80 4.65
C ALA A 14 17.27 -5.30 4.71
N ALA A 15 18.28 -4.47 4.99
CA ALA A 15 18.12 -3.02 5.05
C ALA A 15 17.78 -2.44 3.67
N ALA A 16 18.41 -2.92 2.61
CA ALA A 16 18.14 -2.46 1.25
C ALA A 16 16.70 -2.76 0.83
N SER A 17 16.16 -3.94 1.21
CA SER A 17 14.80 -4.34 0.92
C SER A 17 13.76 -3.38 1.51
N ALA A 18 14.04 -2.80 2.69
CA ALA A 18 13.12 -1.89 3.37
C ALA A 18 12.97 -0.52 2.67
N HIS A 19 13.84 -0.18 1.73
CA HIS A 19 13.87 1.13 1.07
C HIS A 19 13.31 1.13 -0.36
N HIS A 20 12.70 0.04 -0.82
CA HIS A 20 12.28 -0.05 -2.20
C HIS A 20 11.07 0.83 -2.57
N GLY A 21 10.15 1.06 -1.70
CA GLY A 21 9.08 2.03 -1.88
C GLY A 21 8.42 2.01 -3.27
N TRP A 22 8.30 3.19 -3.87
CA TRP A 22 7.57 3.38 -5.12
C TRP A 22 8.18 2.70 -6.35
N THR A 23 9.47 2.38 -6.32
CA THR A 23 10.14 1.75 -7.48
C THR A 23 9.66 0.33 -7.77
N GLU A 24 9.00 -0.32 -6.82
CA GLU A 24 8.40 -1.64 -7.04
C GLU A 24 7.11 -1.58 -7.85
N TYR A 25 6.58 -0.38 -8.09
CA TYR A 25 5.30 -0.18 -8.77
C TYR A 25 5.52 0.50 -10.12
N ASP A 26 4.71 0.12 -11.11
CA ASP A 26 4.85 0.61 -12.48
C ASP A 26 4.03 1.90 -12.64
N THR A 27 4.70 3.03 -12.51
CA THR A 27 4.06 4.35 -12.61
C THR A 27 3.63 4.70 -14.04
N ASP A 28 4.04 3.93 -15.03
CA ASP A 28 3.60 4.12 -16.41
C ASP A 28 2.25 3.46 -16.69
N LYS A 29 1.71 2.70 -15.73
CA LYS A 29 0.45 1.97 -15.90
C LYS A 29 -0.56 2.29 -14.79
N PRO A 30 -1.02 3.55 -14.69
CA PRO A 30 -1.93 3.93 -13.62
C PRO A 30 -3.24 3.15 -13.66
N LEU A 31 -3.77 2.85 -12.48
CA LEU A 31 -5.02 2.14 -12.28
C LEU A 31 -6.00 3.00 -11.49
N GLN A 32 -7.26 2.96 -11.90
CA GLN A 32 -8.37 3.52 -11.13
C GLN A 32 -9.27 2.34 -10.74
N LEU A 33 -9.38 2.06 -9.45
CA LEU A 33 -10.22 0.96 -8.95
C LEU A 33 -11.33 1.52 -8.07
N ASN A 34 -12.55 1.04 -8.29
CA ASN A 34 -13.70 1.33 -7.45
C ASN A 34 -14.16 0.02 -6.84
N GLY A 35 -14.32 -0.02 -5.53
CA GLY A 35 -14.68 -1.27 -4.90
C GLY A 35 -15.11 -1.13 -3.45
N THR A 36 -15.10 -2.27 -2.76
CA THR A 36 -15.52 -2.38 -1.37
C THR A 36 -14.38 -2.93 -0.53
N ILE A 37 -14.14 -2.31 0.61
CA ILE A 37 -13.08 -2.76 1.54
C ILE A 37 -13.52 -4.07 2.19
N GLN A 38 -12.71 -5.10 2.02
CA GLN A 38 -12.93 -6.43 2.60
C GLN A 38 -12.13 -6.63 3.89
N GLU A 39 -10.98 -5.96 3.99
CA GLU A 39 -10.05 -6.07 5.10
C GLU A 39 -9.18 -4.83 5.11
N ALA A 40 -8.70 -4.44 6.29
CA ALA A 40 -7.79 -3.30 6.43
C ALA A 40 -6.77 -3.53 7.52
N GLY A 41 -5.55 -3.04 7.30
CA GLY A 41 -4.49 -3.02 8.28
C GLY A 41 -3.98 -1.60 8.46
N TYR A 42 -3.93 -1.14 9.70
CA TYR A 42 -3.47 0.21 10.03
C TYR A 42 -2.16 0.10 10.81
N VAL A 43 -1.11 -0.36 10.10
CA VAL A 43 0.14 -0.81 10.69
C VAL A 43 1.35 -0.14 10.02
N GLN A 44 2.49 -0.15 10.72
CA GLN A 44 3.76 0.28 10.16
C GLN A 44 4.36 -0.85 9.30
N PRO A 45 5.09 -0.55 8.23
CA PRO A 45 5.43 0.80 7.73
C PRO A 45 4.33 1.42 6.88
N HIS A 46 3.36 0.65 6.40
CA HIS A 46 2.27 1.15 5.56
C HIS A 46 0.93 0.53 5.96
N GLY A 47 -0.09 1.37 6.06
CA GLY A 47 -1.46 0.89 6.09
C GLY A 47 -1.82 0.25 4.75
N TRP A 48 -2.82 -0.61 4.74
CA TRP A 48 -3.25 -1.32 3.54
C TRP A 48 -4.73 -1.68 3.65
N ILE A 49 -5.34 -1.92 2.50
CA ILE A 49 -6.68 -2.49 2.42
C ILE A 49 -6.69 -3.62 1.40
N ARG A 50 -7.62 -4.58 1.59
CA ARG A 50 -8.01 -5.49 0.53
C ARG A 50 -9.29 -4.95 -0.06
N LEU A 51 -9.23 -4.58 -1.33
CA LEU A 51 -10.32 -3.94 -2.04
C LEU A 51 -10.87 -4.89 -3.09
N LYS A 52 -12.14 -5.25 -3.00
CA LYS A 52 -12.80 -6.05 -4.01
C LYS A 52 -13.34 -5.13 -5.09
N SER A 53 -12.82 -5.28 -6.31
CA SER A 53 -13.18 -4.47 -7.46
C SER A 53 -13.33 -5.37 -8.68
N ALA A 54 -14.50 -5.32 -9.34
CA ALA A 54 -14.78 -6.09 -10.57
C ALA A 54 -14.45 -7.59 -10.43
N GLY A 55 -14.84 -8.19 -9.31
CA GLY A 55 -14.65 -9.63 -9.08
C GLY A 55 -13.25 -10.04 -8.64
N LYS A 56 -12.34 -9.10 -8.48
CA LYS A 56 -10.96 -9.35 -8.05
C LYS A 56 -10.68 -8.62 -6.74
N THR A 57 -9.94 -9.27 -5.83
CA THR A 57 -9.50 -8.63 -4.60
C THR A 57 -8.05 -8.17 -4.74
N TRP A 58 -7.86 -6.88 -4.54
CA TRP A 58 -6.55 -6.23 -4.64
C TRP A 58 -6.00 -5.95 -3.26
N LEU A 59 -4.70 -6.18 -3.08
CA LEU A 59 -3.97 -5.62 -1.94
C LEU A 59 -3.56 -4.20 -2.33
N VAL A 60 -4.13 -3.22 -1.66
CA VAL A 60 -3.86 -1.80 -1.92
C VAL A 60 -2.99 -1.27 -0.79
N VAL A 61 -1.74 -0.96 -1.11
CA VAL A 61 -0.81 -0.37 -0.15
C VAL A 61 -1.06 1.12 -0.06
N LEU A 62 -1.24 1.62 1.15
CA LEU A 62 -1.52 3.03 1.44
C LEU A 62 -0.25 3.72 1.97
N ALA A 63 -0.42 4.78 2.73
CA ALA A 63 0.70 5.46 3.40
C ALA A 63 0.91 4.91 4.81
N SER A 64 1.91 5.42 5.53
CA SER A 64 2.10 5.09 6.95
C SER A 64 0.89 5.52 7.78
N PRO A 65 0.60 4.85 8.90
CA PRO A 65 -0.50 5.26 9.77
C PRO A 65 -0.43 6.72 10.21
N GLY A 66 0.76 7.23 10.52
CA GLY A 66 0.93 8.63 10.89
C GLY A 66 0.54 9.60 9.79
N ARG A 67 0.89 9.29 8.54
CA ARG A 67 0.50 10.12 7.39
C ARG A 67 -1.01 10.02 7.13
N LEU A 68 -1.57 8.83 7.20
CA LEU A 68 -3.02 8.66 7.03
C LEU A 68 -3.78 9.49 8.05
N ASP A 69 -3.37 9.40 9.30
CA ASP A 69 -4.01 10.10 10.40
C ASP A 69 -3.91 11.62 10.22
N SER A 70 -2.71 12.14 9.95
CA SER A 70 -2.50 13.58 9.77
C SER A 70 -3.23 14.15 8.54
N ARG A 71 -3.55 13.32 7.57
CA ARG A 71 -4.28 13.74 6.36
C ARG A 71 -5.77 13.48 6.43
N GLY A 72 -6.28 13.10 7.60
CA GLY A 72 -7.70 12.96 7.84
C GLY A 72 -8.29 11.62 7.43
N LEU A 73 -7.46 10.57 7.38
CA LEU A 73 -7.92 9.22 7.10
C LEU A 73 -7.58 8.30 8.28
N PRO A 74 -8.25 8.45 9.42
CA PRO A 74 -8.02 7.59 10.58
C PRO A 74 -8.55 6.17 10.33
N ARG A 75 -8.16 5.25 11.22
CA ARG A 75 -8.46 3.82 11.10
C ARG A 75 -9.94 3.52 10.83
N ASP A 76 -10.85 4.19 11.49
CA ASP A 76 -12.28 3.91 11.38
C ASP A 76 -12.88 4.27 10.02
N ARG A 77 -12.19 5.08 9.23
CA ARG A 77 -12.60 5.40 7.85
C ARG A 77 -12.34 4.25 6.89
N LEU A 78 -11.54 3.27 7.29
CA LEU A 78 -11.20 2.09 6.48
C LEU A 78 -12.00 0.84 6.89
N ALA A 79 -13.16 1.02 7.45
CA ALA A 79 -13.99 -0.09 7.94
C ALA A 79 -14.40 -1.04 6.80
N VAL A 80 -14.47 -2.32 7.13
CA VAL A 80 -14.98 -3.36 6.21
C VAL A 80 -16.38 -2.99 5.72
N GLY A 81 -16.62 -3.15 4.42
CA GLY A 81 -17.89 -2.77 3.80
C GLY A 81 -17.92 -1.36 3.25
N THR A 82 -16.90 -0.54 3.51
CA THR A 82 -16.83 0.81 2.99
C THR A 82 -16.55 0.82 1.49
N SER A 83 -17.28 1.65 0.74
CA SER A 83 -16.98 1.89 -0.67
C SER A 83 -15.79 2.84 -0.78
N ALA A 84 -14.84 2.49 -1.62
CA ALA A 84 -13.63 3.29 -1.83
C ALA A 84 -13.24 3.30 -3.29
N SER A 85 -12.66 4.41 -3.71
CA SER A 85 -11.99 4.53 -5.02
C SER A 85 -10.51 4.78 -4.77
N VAL A 86 -9.64 4.08 -5.49
CA VAL A 86 -8.21 4.27 -5.36
C VAL A 86 -7.61 4.53 -6.74
N TYR A 87 -6.64 5.43 -6.78
CA TYR A 87 -5.83 5.70 -7.95
C TYR A 87 -4.38 5.42 -7.59
N GLY A 88 -3.70 4.63 -8.42
CA GLY A 88 -2.32 4.28 -8.14
C GLY A 88 -1.73 3.39 -9.22
N TYR A 89 -0.78 2.53 -8.82
CA TYR A 89 0.05 1.82 -9.78
C TYR A 89 0.19 0.34 -9.40
N PRO A 90 0.16 -0.57 -10.40
CA PRO A 90 0.30 -2.00 -10.13
C PRO A 90 1.73 -2.33 -9.71
N HIS A 91 1.86 -3.33 -8.86
CA HIS A 91 3.16 -3.90 -8.54
C HIS A 91 3.75 -4.54 -9.80
N ARG A 92 5.07 -4.41 -10.00
CA ARG A 92 5.73 -4.89 -11.22
C ARG A 92 5.69 -6.40 -11.37
N THR A 93 5.63 -7.14 -10.26
CA THR A 93 5.70 -8.60 -10.26
C THR A 93 4.56 -9.29 -9.52
N ARG A 94 3.86 -8.60 -8.63
CA ARG A 94 2.72 -9.18 -7.87
C ARG A 94 1.41 -8.75 -8.51
N PRO A 95 0.68 -9.67 -9.18
CA PRO A 95 -0.46 -9.29 -10.01
C PRO A 95 -1.68 -8.75 -9.25
N ASP A 96 -1.76 -9.04 -7.95
CA ASP A 96 -2.91 -8.63 -7.13
C ASP A 96 -2.59 -7.46 -6.19
N GLU A 97 -1.45 -6.79 -6.38
CA GLU A 97 -1.03 -5.70 -5.53
C GLU A 97 -0.92 -4.40 -6.31
N MET A 98 -1.32 -3.30 -5.67
CA MET A 98 -1.09 -1.97 -6.21
C MET A 98 -0.74 -1.02 -5.06
N ARG A 99 -0.11 0.11 -5.37
CA ARG A 99 0.12 1.16 -4.39
C ARG A 99 -0.70 2.38 -4.77
N ALA A 100 -1.50 2.86 -3.83
CA ALA A 100 -2.37 4.00 -4.06
C ALA A 100 -1.62 5.32 -3.89
N GLU A 101 -1.79 6.21 -4.85
CA GLU A 101 -1.34 7.60 -4.75
C GLU A 101 -2.40 8.44 -4.04
N ARG A 102 -3.68 8.09 -4.21
CA ARG A 102 -4.80 8.72 -3.51
C ARG A 102 -5.95 7.75 -3.32
N ILE A 103 -6.77 8.03 -2.33
CA ILE A 103 -7.97 7.25 -2.02
C ILE A 103 -9.13 8.21 -1.78
N THR A 104 -10.30 7.85 -2.30
CA THR A 104 -11.52 8.63 -2.13
C THR A 104 -12.57 7.80 -1.38
N ILE A 105 -13.05 8.32 -0.27
CA ILE A 105 -14.10 7.70 0.55
C ILE A 105 -15.10 8.77 0.92
N GLY A 106 -16.39 8.50 0.66
CA GLY A 106 -17.45 9.43 1.03
C GLY A 106 -17.29 10.80 0.40
N GLY A 107 -16.80 10.86 -0.84
CA GLY A 107 -16.58 12.11 -1.57
C GLY A 107 -15.32 12.88 -1.16
N LYS A 108 -14.56 12.38 -0.19
CA LYS A 108 -13.31 13.02 0.25
C LYS A 108 -12.10 12.26 -0.29
N THR A 109 -11.23 12.97 -0.99
CA THR A 109 -9.97 12.43 -1.51
C THR A 109 -8.82 12.75 -0.56
N THR A 110 -8.05 11.72 -0.24
CA THR A 110 -6.84 11.84 0.58
C THR A 110 -5.64 11.48 -0.29
N GLU A 111 -4.67 12.40 -0.37
CA GLU A 111 -3.41 12.17 -1.07
C GLU A 111 -2.48 11.37 -0.15
N LEU A 112 -1.84 10.34 -0.69
CA LEU A 112 -1.07 9.37 0.10
C LEU A 112 0.43 9.46 -0.13
N ARG A 113 0.87 10.11 -1.19
CA ARG A 113 2.28 10.23 -1.52
C ARG A 113 2.95 11.48 -0.94
#